data_bc71fcd96dd9e8e4797b5e5229c7f7c9
#
_entry.id   bc71fcd96dd9e8e4797b5e5229c7f7c9
#
_cell.length_a   1.000
_cell.length_b   1.000
_cell.length_c   1.000
_cell.angle_alpha   90.00
_cell.angle_beta   90.00
_cell.angle_gamma   90.00
#
_symmetry.space_group_name_H-M   'P 1'
#
loop_
_entity.id
_entity.type
_entity.pdbx_description
1 polymer ?
#
loop_
_entity_poly.entity_id
_entity_poly.type
_entity_poly.pdbx_seq_one_letter_code
_entity_poly.pdbx_strand_id
1 'polypeptide(L)'
;MDSQIEGKISPSQKEASSTSGLVSPSEDGPAHQKIHRDQLSVDQIKKIREERAQKRQVRRNSLISQGKDPDFPTPDLQFIERPFLAINHNNSKGLTPATIQVTQDSLDVKIMTYNTLAQTLIRRDFFPESGPALKWHKRSKVLVHELKKYRPDVVSLQEVDYNELNFWQENFHKLGFDIIFKRHEGKTHGLLVAWNNKKFELDNDWMLDYDNILAGNVISARTRTKNIALIISLYFKGITDSSSRGIIVANTHLFWHPFGVFERLRQSYLVLQKIQEIKACSKYNGWHSLLMGDFNTEPEEPPYLAITKRPLILKGPIRAMVECSLAYRYSKKRNGEESDQDNEECDEKSRGEGHSDQPQNPKPESFTATKEEKALVNQLVALHNSLHVKGVSLYGIGYGKVHPENANGSHGEPGLSNWANTWCGLLDYIFYIEGDHNQGTRQKEPLNAFEGNNNVKIIGYLRMPCAQEMPKHSQPFEGEYASDHISLMCQIRLFFGGGKST
;
A
#
# COMPACT_ATOMS: atom_id res chain seq x y z
N MET A 1 -19.97 51.14 -36.10
CA MET A 1 -21.39 50.80 -36.24
C MET A 1 -21.63 49.89 -35.04
N ASP A 2 -21.91 50.46 -33.87
CA ASP A 2 -23.22 50.82 -33.30
C ASP A 2 -24.08 49.57 -33.14
N SER A 3 -24.60 49.18 -31.97
CA SER A 3 -25.06 49.94 -30.80
C SER A 3 -25.28 49.02 -29.62
N GLN A 4 -24.86 49.47 -28.49
CA GLN A 4 -25.43 49.42 -27.16
C GLN A 4 -26.95 49.12 -27.06
N ILE A 5 -27.38 48.45 -25.98
CA ILE A 5 -28.38 48.99 -25.03
C ILE A 5 -28.27 48.24 -23.70
N GLU A 6 -28.12 49.03 -22.65
CA GLU A 6 -28.23 48.71 -21.21
C GLU A 6 -29.70 48.57 -20.78
N GLY A 7 -29.92 47.87 -19.64
CA GLY A 7 -31.21 47.87 -18.95
C GLY A 7 -31.11 47.30 -17.52
N LYS A 8 -30.70 48.17 -16.56
CA LYS A 8 -30.93 47.96 -15.11
C LYS A 8 -32.42 48.09 -14.80
N ILE A 9 -32.95 47.38 -13.80
CA ILE A 9 -33.89 47.87 -12.76
C ILE A 9 -33.95 46.82 -11.61
N SER A 10 -33.73 47.29 -10.37
CA SER A 10 -34.08 46.75 -9.06
C SER A 10 -35.32 47.51 -8.54
N PRO A 11 -35.76 47.31 -7.26
CA PRO A 11 -36.54 46.22 -6.64
C PRO A 11 -37.91 46.73 -6.12
N SER A 12 -38.83 45.86 -5.71
CA SER A 12 -39.90 46.28 -4.82
C SER A 12 -40.43 45.18 -3.90
N GLN A 13 -40.64 45.61 -2.70
CA GLN A 13 -41.16 44.95 -1.52
C GLN A 13 -42.68 44.72 -1.51
N LYS A 14 -43.13 43.92 -0.54
CA LYS A 14 -44.44 43.82 0.14
C LYS A 14 -45.48 42.92 -0.56
N GLU A 15 -46.31 42.16 0.11
CA GLU A 15 -46.94 42.21 1.45
C GLU A 15 -47.52 40.80 1.77
N ALA A 16 -47.77 40.64 3.10
CA ALA A 16 -48.36 39.48 3.75
C ALA A 16 -49.89 39.36 3.49
N SER A 17 -50.37 38.12 3.50
CA SER A 17 -51.74 37.86 4.01
C SER A 17 -51.85 36.43 4.58
N SER A 18 -52.41 36.42 5.76
CA SER A 18 -52.83 35.27 6.59
C SER A 18 -54.03 34.52 6.00
N THR A 19 -54.15 33.18 6.23
CA THR A 19 -55.29 32.56 6.95
C THR A 19 -55.19 31.05 7.02
N SER A 20 -55.46 30.54 8.25
CA SER A 20 -56.18 29.32 8.65
C SER A 20 -55.70 27.94 8.10
N GLY A 21 -55.06 27.05 8.86
CA GLY A 21 -55.71 26.36 9.99
C GLY A 21 -56.18 24.96 9.56
N LEU A 22 -55.36 23.92 9.79
CA LEU A 22 -55.85 22.56 9.97
C LEU A 22 -54.85 21.82 10.88
N VAL A 23 -55.32 21.45 12.05
CA VAL A 23 -54.66 20.64 13.08
C VAL A 23 -54.70 19.17 12.68
N SER A 24 -53.59 18.49 12.74
CA SER A 24 -53.54 17.04 12.79
C SER A 24 -52.58 16.59 13.91
N PRO A 25 -52.83 15.47 14.58
CA PRO A 25 -52.40 15.23 15.96
C PRO A 25 -50.93 14.85 16.07
N SER A 26 -50.35 15.31 17.18
CA SER A 26 -49.03 14.95 17.69
C SER A 26 -48.97 13.48 18.12
N GLU A 27 -48.11 12.70 17.52
CA GLU A 27 -47.58 11.49 18.15
C GLU A 27 -46.24 11.87 18.85
N ASP A 28 -46.32 12.10 20.14
CA ASP A 28 -45.17 12.21 21.03
C ASP A 28 -44.52 10.83 21.24
N GLY A 29 -43.47 10.53 20.47
CA GLY A 29 -42.50 9.50 20.80
C GLY A 29 -41.41 10.10 21.72
N PRO A 30 -40.88 9.38 22.73
CA PRO A 30 -39.99 9.94 23.70
C PRO A 30 -38.70 10.44 23.05
N ALA A 31 -38.46 11.74 23.17
CA ALA A 31 -37.22 12.39 22.73
C ALA A 31 -35.99 11.76 23.41
N HIS A 32 -35.17 11.04 22.66
CA HIS A 32 -33.84 10.63 23.11
C HIS A 32 -32.98 11.88 23.31
N GLN A 33 -32.93 12.38 24.54
CA GLN A 33 -31.93 13.38 24.94
C GLN A 33 -30.53 12.80 24.69
N LYS A 34 -29.78 13.41 23.78
CA LYS A 34 -28.34 13.15 23.60
C LYS A 34 -27.62 13.69 24.84
N ILE A 35 -27.37 12.81 25.81
CA ILE A 35 -26.54 13.13 26.98
C ILE A 35 -25.10 13.38 26.47
N HIS A 36 -24.60 14.59 26.69
CA HIS A 36 -23.22 14.94 26.38
C HIS A 36 -22.27 14.06 27.22
N ARG A 37 -21.19 13.55 26.60
CA ARG A 37 -20.23 12.60 27.18
C ARG A 37 -19.50 13.16 28.43
N ASP A 38 -19.43 14.48 28.53
CA ASP A 38 -18.72 15.21 29.61
C ASP A 38 -19.51 15.36 30.92
N GLN A 39 -20.73 14.78 30.99
CA GLN A 39 -21.60 14.87 32.18
C GLN A 39 -21.79 13.53 32.91
N LEU A 40 -21.13 12.44 32.44
CA LEU A 40 -21.29 11.13 33.07
C LEU A 40 -20.24 10.92 34.16
N SER A 41 -20.67 10.47 35.35
CA SER A 41 -19.77 10.08 36.42
C SER A 41 -18.97 8.80 36.01
N VAL A 42 -17.82 8.60 36.66
CA VAL A 42 -16.95 7.43 36.45
C VAL A 42 -17.74 6.13 36.62
N ASP A 43 -18.62 6.08 37.63
CA ASP A 43 -19.48 4.89 37.90
C ASP A 43 -20.52 4.67 36.80
N GLN A 44 -21.10 5.73 36.26
CA GLN A 44 -22.03 5.63 35.13
C GLN A 44 -21.31 5.13 33.87
N ILE A 45 -20.10 5.61 33.64
CA ILE A 45 -19.28 5.13 32.52
C ILE A 45 -18.93 3.63 32.69
N LYS A 46 -18.58 3.21 33.91
CA LYS A 46 -18.29 1.81 34.25
C LYS A 46 -19.52 0.93 34.02
N LYS A 47 -20.69 1.33 34.53
CA LYS A 47 -21.95 0.62 34.35
C LYS A 47 -22.32 0.47 32.88
N ILE A 48 -22.20 1.53 32.06
CA ILE A 48 -22.46 1.48 30.62
C ILE A 48 -21.48 0.51 29.93
N ARG A 49 -20.21 0.47 30.34
CA ARG A 49 -19.22 -0.49 29.81
C ARG A 49 -19.57 -1.93 30.14
N GLU A 50 -19.98 -2.21 31.37
CA GLU A 50 -20.42 -3.53 31.83
C GLU A 50 -21.68 -3.99 31.10
N GLU A 51 -22.69 -3.15 30.96
CA GLU A 51 -23.90 -3.45 30.20
C GLU A 51 -23.61 -3.74 28.71
N ARG A 52 -22.67 -2.97 28.12
CA ARG A 52 -22.24 -3.22 26.72
C ARG A 52 -21.44 -4.52 26.59
N ALA A 53 -20.62 -4.85 27.59
CA ALA A 53 -19.88 -6.11 27.61
C ALA A 53 -20.84 -7.31 27.73
N GLN A 54 -21.85 -7.20 28.62
CA GLN A 54 -22.87 -8.22 28.80
C GLN A 54 -23.72 -8.44 27.55
N LYS A 55 -24.16 -7.36 26.89
CA LYS A 55 -24.86 -7.44 25.60
C LYS A 55 -24.03 -8.08 24.51
N ARG A 56 -22.72 -7.79 24.46
CA ARG A 56 -21.79 -8.45 23.51
C ARG A 56 -21.68 -9.94 23.80
N GLN A 57 -21.58 -10.34 25.07
CA GLN A 57 -21.47 -11.74 25.44
C GLN A 57 -22.75 -12.54 25.10
N VAL A 58 -23.92 -11.97 25.37
CA VAL A 58 -25.21 -12.56 25.00
C VAL A 58 -25.31 -12.76 23.48
N ARG A 59 -24.94 -11.72 22.70
CA ARG A 59 -24.92 -11.83 21.22
C ARG A 59 -23.91 -12.89 20.75
N ARG A 60 -22.73 -12.95 21.37
CA ARG A 60 -21.70 -13.95 21.06
C ARG A 60 -22.23 -15.37 21.26
N ASN A 61 -22.85 -15.64 22.42
CA ASN A 61 -23.42 -16.92 22.74
C ASN A 61 -24.57 -17.32 21.80
N SER A 62 -25.39 -16.35 21.40
CA SER A 62 -26.46 -16.56 20.42
C SER A 62 -25.92 -16.92 19.03
N LEU A 63 -24.79 -16.36 18.59
CA LEU A 63 -24.16 -16.72 17.32
C LEU A 63 -23.58 -18.14 17.37
N ILE A 64 -22.91 -18.50 18.48
CA ILE A 64 -22.39 -19.86 18.69
C ILE A 64 -23.51 -20.90 18.66
N SER A 65 -24.64 -20.64 19.33
CA SER A 65 -25.80 -21.54 19.35
C SER A 65 -26.44 -21.74 17.97
N GLN A 66 -26.24 -20.77 17.06
CA GLN A 66 -26.68 -20.84 15.65
C GLN A 66 -25.63 -21.48 14.73
N GLY A 67 -24.52 -22.02 15.27
CA GLY A 67 -23.41 -22.55 14.48
C GLY A 67 -22.64 -21.50 13.69
N LYS A 68 -22.79 -20.21 14.02
CA LYS A 68 -22.10 -19.09 13.40
C LYS A 68 -20.86 -18.74 14.21
N ASP A 69 -19.75 -18.42 13.54
CA ASP A 69 -18.55 -17.96 14.21
C ASP A 69 -18.78 -16.53 14.75
N PRO A 70 -18.75 -16.33 16.08
CA PRO A 70 -19.03 -15.02 16.68
C PRO A 70 -17.91 -14.00 16.45
N ASP A 71 -16.72 -14.44 16.07
CA ASP A 71 -15.53 -13.62 15.89
C ASP A 71 -15.34 -13.22 14.42
N PHE A 72 -16.09 -13.84 13.52
CA PHE A 72 -16.04 -13.52 12.10
C PHE A 72 -17.38 -12.94 11.61
N PRO A 73 -17.33 -12.08 10.60
CA PRO A 73 -18.52 -11.45 10.05
C PRO A 73 -19.55 -12.49 9.60
N THR A 74 -20.80 -12.17 9.83
CA THR A 74 -21.94 -12.97 9.38
C THR A 74 -21.94 -13.13 7.85
N PRO A 75 -22.69 -14.12 7.29
CA PRO A 75 -22.85 -14.27 5.83
C PRO A 75 -23.30 -13.01 5.09
N ASP A 76 -23.85 -12.04 5.81
CA ASP A 76 -24.36 -10.77 5.28
C ASP A 76 -23.27 -9.69 5.08
N LEU A 77 -21.97 -10.00 5.35
CA LEU A 77 -20.90 -9.05 5.07
C LEU A 77 -20.62 -9.05 3.57
N GLN A 78 -21.14 -8.06 2.90
CA GLN A 78 -20.89 -7.86 1.48
C GLN A 78 -19.54 -7.16 1.27
N PHE A 79 -18.77 -7.65 0.32
CA PHE A 79 -17.58 -7.01 -0.26
C PHE A 79 -17.40 -7.54 -1.68
N ILE A 80 -16.64 -6.83 -2.50
CA ILE A 80 -16.39 -7.26 -3.88
C ILE A 80 -15.33 -8.37 -3.87
N GLU A 81 -15.77 -9.62 -4.08
CA GLU A 81 -14.88 -10.76 -4.21
C GLU A 81 -14.17 -10.75 -5.56
N ARG A 82 -12.90 -11.05 -5.54
CA ARG A 82 -12.06 -11.13 -6.74
C ARG A 82 -11.59 -12.56 -6.97
N PRO A 83 -11.72 -13.11 -8.20
CA PRO A 83 -11.27 -14.46 -8.49
C PRO A 83 -9.74 -14.53 -8.50
N PHE A 84 -9.21 -15.72 -8.18
CA PHE A 84 -7.81 -16.05 -8.40
C PHE A 84 -7.61 -16.55 -9.83
N LEU A 85 -6.70 -15.91 -10.57
CA LEU A 85 -6.40 -16.21 -11.95
C LEU A 85 -5.10 -17.03 -12.03
N ALA A 86 -5.21 -18.31 -12.35
CA ALA A 86 -4.06 -19.20 -12.48
C ALA A 86 -3.40 -19.05 -13.87
N ILE A 87 -2.06 -19.05 -13.89
CA ILE A 87 -1.29 -19.10 -15.14
C ILE A 87 -1.35 -20.51 -15.72
N ASN A 88 -1.78 -20.62 -16.98
CA ASN A 88 -1.71 -21.89 -17.71
C ASN A 88 -0.33 -22.04 -18.38
N HIS A 89 0.52 -22.87 -17.78
CA HIS A 89 1.86 -23.16 -18.28
C HIS A 89 1.89 -24.18 -19.46
N ASN A 90 0.76 -24.80 -19.80
CA ASN A 90 0.71 -25.87 -20.82
C ASN A 90 0.70 -25.37 -22.27
N ASN A 91 0.58 -24.05 -22.51
CA ASN A 91 0.51 -23.48 -23.86
C ASN A 91 1.87 -23.13 -24.49
N SER A 92 2.98 -23.50 -23.87
CA SER A 92 4.32 -23.30 -24.46
C SER A 92 4.60 -24.41 -25.51
N LYS A 93 3.98 -24.33 -26.70
CA LYS A 93 4.39 -25.12 -27.82
C LYS A 93 5.81 -24.71 -28.22
N GLY A 94 6.81 -25.56 -27.94
CA GLY A 94 8.12 -25.42 -28.57
C GLY A 94 9.36 -25.70 -27.72
N LEU A 95 9.25 -25.85 -26.40
CA LEU A 95 10.33 -26.42 -25.60
C LEU A 95 9.79 -27.66 -24.91
N THR A 96 10.39 -28.81 -25.21
CA THR A 96 10.22 -30.02 -24.39
C THR A 96 10.38 -29.56 -22.93
N PRO A 97 9.42 -29.85 -22.04
CA PRO A 97 9.66 -29.63 -20.62
C PRO A 97 10.91 -30.46 -20.33
N ALA A 98 12.04 -29.81 -20.05
CA ALA A 98 13.06 -30.50 -19.29
C ALA A 98 12.30 -31.06 -18.11
N THR A 99 12.22 -32.36 -18.02
CA THR A 99 11.48 -33.10 -17.00
C THR A 99 12.05 -32.60 -15.70
N ILE A 100 11.40 -31.60 -15.08
CA ILE A 100 11.73 -31.18 -13.73
C ILE A 100 11.36 -32.41 -12.91
N GLN A 101 12.36 -33.21 -12.64
CA GLN A 101 12.17 -34.34 -11.71
C GLN A 101 11.64 -33.74 -10.42
N VAL A 102 10.48 -34.23 -9.98
CA VAL A 102 9.73 -33.80 -8.78
C VAL A 102 10.49 -34.20 -7.49
N THR A 103 11.81 -34.13 -7.49
CA THR A 103 12.67 -34.40 -6.34
C THR A 103 13.26 -33.14 -5.71
N GLN A 104 12.94 -31.94 -6.23
CA GLN A 104 13.36 -30.69 -5.61
C GLN A 104 12.31 -30.26 -4.57
N ASP A 105 12.77 -30.05 -3.34
CA ASP A 105 11.97 -29.41 -2.30
C ASP A 105 11.46 -28.07 -2.83
N SER A 106 10.16 -27.86 -2.81
CA SER A 106 9.53 -26.61 -3.24
C SER A 106 8.41 -26.25 -2.28
N LEU A 107 8.12 -24.94 -2.19
CA LEU A 107 7.04 -24.41 -1.34
C LEU A 107 6.18 -23.43 -2.13
N ASP A 108 4.88 -23.68 -2.12
CA ASP A 108 3.89 -22.72 -2.63
C ASP A 108 3.60 -21.67 -1.55
N VAL A 109 3.77 -20.39 -1.92
CA VAL A 109 3.58 -19.24 -1.04
C VAL A 109 2.65 -18.24 -1.70
N LYS A 110 1.57 -17.88 -1.00
CA LYS A 110 0.70 -16.75 -1.34
C LYS A 110 1.19 -15.50 -0.62
N ILE A 111 1.47 -14.46 -1.38
CA ILE A 111 2.06 -13.21 -0.90
C ILE A 111 1.08 -12.08 -1.17
N MET A 112 0.75 -11.30 -0.14
CA MET A 112 -0.20 -10.19 -0.22
C MET A 112 0.43 -8.90 0.30
N THR A 113 0.16 -7.78 -0.39
CA THR A 113 0.37 -6.43 0.12
C THR A 113 -0.93 -5.66 0.15
N TYR A 114 -1.15 -4.83 1.18
CA TYR A 114 -2.38 -4.08 1.35
C TYR A 114 -2.17 -2.83 2.22
N ASN A 115 -2.35 -1.66 1.65
CA ASN A 115 -2.53 -0.44 2.43
C ASN A 115 -3.95 -0.44 3.02
N THR A 116 -4.06 -0.45 4.35
CA THR A 116 -5.33 -0.66 5.06
C THR A 116 -6.07 0.63 5.37
N LEU A 117 -5.56 1.77 4.95
CA LEU A 117 -6.05 3.12 5.25
C LEU A 117 -6.16 3.36 6.77
N ALA A 118 -5.19 4.04 7.35
CA ALA A 118 -5.18 4.33 8.77
C ALA A 118 -6.41 5.15 9.18
N GLN A 119 -7.10 4.73 10.25
CA GLN A 119 -8.27 5.43 10.75
C GLN A 119 -7.93 6.84 11.22
N THR A 120 -6.68 7.03 11.70
CA THR A 120 -6.15 8.31 12.14
C THR A 120 -5.90 9.30 11.00
N LEU A 121 -5.76 8.82 9.75
CA LEU A 121 -5.59 9.64 8.55
C LEU A 121 -6.90 9.99 7.85
N ILE A 122 -8.01 9.32 8.20
CA ILE A 122 -9.29 9.54 7.53
C ILE A 122 -9.85 10.92 7.83
N ARG A 123 -9.98 11.73 6.80
CA ARG A 123 -10.74 12.99 6.79
C ARG A 123 -11.97 12.84 5.92
N ARG A 124 -13.14 13.19 6.46
CA ARG A 124 -14.42 13.05 5.75
C ARG A 124 -14.50 13.86 4.47
N ASP A 125 -13.76 14.96 4.41
CA ASP A 125 -13.71 15.85 3.23
C ASP A 125 -13.09 15.16 2.00
N PHE A 126 -12.22 14.15 2.22
CA PHE A 126 -11.64 13.33 1.16
C PHE A 126 -12.54 12.16 0.75
N PHE A 127 -13.49 11.80 1.59
CA PHE A 127 -14.39 10.67 1.38
C PHE A 127 -15.85 11.10 1.54
N PRO A 128 -16.35 12.06 0.74
CA PRO A 128 -17.66 12.67 0.94
C PRO A 128 -18.82 11.67 0.82
N GLU A 129 -18.66 10.63 0.01
CA GLU A 129 -19.70 9.64 -0.29
C GLU A 129 -19.60 8.36 0.56
N SER A 130 -18.46 8.12 1.23
CA SER A 130 -18.21 6.87 1.98
C SER A 130 -19.00 6.74 3.28
N GLY A 131 -19.42 7.85 3.89
CA GLY A 131 -20.34 7.87 5.04
C GLY A 131 -19.94 6.92 6.19
N PRO A 132 -20.84 5.98 6.57
CA PRO A 132 -20.57 5.02 7.64
C PRO A 132 -19.46 4.01 7.33
N ALA A 133 -19.11 3.80 6.05
CA ALA A 133 -18.06 2.87 5.64
C ALA A 133 -16.69 3.27 6.19
N LEU A 134 -16.45 4.56 6.45
CA LEU A 134 -15.20 5.05 7.04
C LEU A 134 -14.97 4.60 8.50
N LYS A 135 -15.99 4.09 9.18
CA LYS A 135 -15.85 3.73 10.60
C LYS A 135 -15.02 2.45 10.76
N TRP A 136 -14.01 2.47 11.62
CA TRP A 136 -13.13 1.33 11.90
C TRP A 136 -13.89 0.02 12.13
N HIS A 137 -14.92 0.02 12.99
CA HIS A 137 -15.70 -1.18 13.28
C HIS A 137 -16.44 -1.79 12.06
N LYS A 138 -16.60 -1.03 10.98
CA LYS A 138 -17.14 -1.52 9.69
C LYS A 138 -15.99 -2.07 8.84
N ARG A 139 -14.97 -1.23 8.57
CA ARG A 139 -13.84 -1.57 7.72
C ARG A 139 -13.04 -2.76 8.23
N SER A 140 -12.74 -2.79 9.54
CA SER A 140 -11.94 -3.85 10.16
C SER A 140 -12.52 -5.25 9.93
N LYS A 141 -13.84 -5.39 9.88
CA LYS A 141 -14.50 -6.67 9.60
C LYS A 141 -14.28 -7.12 8.15
N VAL A 142 -14.35 -6.17 7.21
CA VAL A 142 -14.11 -6.45 5.78
C VAL A 142 -12.65 -6.81 5.56
N LEU A 143 -11.71 -6.05 6.13
CA LEU A 143 -10.26 -6.32 6.06
C LEU A 143 -9.92 -7.74 6.54
N VAL A 144 -10.42 -8.13 7.73
CA VAL A 144 -10.19 -9.49 8.27
C VAL A 144 -10.88 -10.56 7.42
N HIS A 145 -12.09 -10.27 6.92
CA HIS A 145 -12.80 -11.21 6.05
C HIS A 145 -12.05 -11.44 4.73
N GLU A 146 -11.48 -10.41 4.14
CA GLU A 146 -10.65 -10.51 2.93
C GLU A 146 -9.42 -11.39 3.17
N LEU A 147 -8.68 -11.17 4.27
CA LEU A 147 -7.55 -12.02 4.66
C LEU A 147 -7.96 -13.48 4.86
N LYS A 148 -9.08 -13.73 5.53
CA LYS A 148 -9.64 -15.07 5.74
C LYS A 148 -10.05 -15.73 4.43
N LYS A 149 -10.64 -14.98 3.49
CA LYS A 149 -11.11 -15.48 2.18
C LYS A 149 -9.94 -15.90 1.30
N TYR A 150 -8.93 -15.03 1.14
CA TYR A 150 -7.83 -15.25 0.21
C TYR A 150 -6.71 -16.11 0.80
N ARG A 151 -6.61 -16.19 2.13
CA ARG A 151 -5.64 -17.02 2.86
C ARG A 151 -4.20 -16.85 2.34
N PRO A 152 -3.65 -15.65 2.37
CA PRO A 152 -2.24 -15.45 2.07
C PRO A 152 -1.37 -16.21 3.08
N ASP A 153 -0.11 -16.46 2.74
CA ASP A 153 0.88 -17.05 3.66
C ASP A 153 1.81 -15.98 4.27
N VAL A 154 2.04 -14.91 3.52
CA VAL A 154 2.79 -13.71 3.96
C VAL A 154 1.99 -12.48 3.58
N VAL A 155 1.82 -11.56 4.53
CA VAL A 155 1.04 -10.33 4.37
C VAL A 155 1.88 -9.15 4.80
N SER A 156 2.01 -8.16 3.92
CA SER A 156 2.56 -6.84 4.23
C SER A 156 1.44 -5.82 4.26
N LEU A 157 1.20 -5.22 5.43
CA LEU A 157 0.21 -4.16 5.61
C LEU A 157 0.90 -2.82 5.80
N GLN A 158 0.34 -1.78 5.18
CA GLN A 158 0.71 -0.39 5.37
C GLN A 158 -0.44 0.34 6.05
N GLU A 159 -0.14 1.47 6.66
CA GLU A 159 -1.10 2.30 7.40
C GLU A 159 -1.85 1.53 8.50
N VAL A 160 -1.15 0.69 9.24
CA VAL A 160 -1.71 0.01 10.40
C VAL A 160 -1.68 0.96 11.61
N ASP A 161 -2.85 1.37 12.11
CA ASP A 161 -2.95 2.20 13.30
C ASP A 161 -2.38 1.51 14.54
N TYR A 162 -1.53 2.21 15.28
CA TYR A 162 -0.98 1.71 16.53
C TYR A 162 -2.07 1.41 17.58
N ASN A 163 -3.11 2.23 17.63
CA ASN A 163 -4.23 2.05 18.56
C ASN A 163 -5.05 0.79 18.27
N GLU A 164 -4.99 0.28 17.04
CA GLU A 164 -5.70 -0.93 16.60
C GLU A 164 -4.80 -2.17 16.52
N LEU A 165 -3.55 -2.07 17.04
CA LEU A 165 -2.59 -3.17 16.95
C LEU A 165 -3.08 -4.44 17.67
N ASN A 166 -3.73 -4.30 18.81
CA ASN A 166 -4.31 -5.43 19.55
C ASN A 166 -5.37 -6.18 18.70
N PHE A 167 -6.18 -5.44 17.95
CA PHE A 167 -7.15 -6.03 17.02
C PHE A 167 -6.44 -6.88 15.96
N TRP A 168 -5.35 -6.38 15.37
CA TRP A 168 -4.59 -7.11 14.37
C TRP A 168 -3.90 -8.34 14.97
N GLN A 169 -3.26 -8.22 16.14
CA GLN A 169 -2.63 -9.33 16.85
C GLN A 169 -3.61 -10.48 17.12
N GLU A 170 -4.79 -10.17 17.70
CA GLU A 170 -5.81 -11.17 17.98
C GLU A 170 -6.32 -11.88 16.73
N ASN A 171 -6.59 -11.13 15.65
CA ASN A 171 -7.14 -11.71 14.43
C ASN A 171 -6.09 -12.53 13.66
N PHE A 172 -4.87 -12.07 13.55
CA PHE A 172 -3.79 -12.83 12.93
C PHE A 172 -3.47 -14.10 13.72
N HIS A 173 -3.41 -14.02 15.05
CA HIS A 173 -3.21 -15.20 15.89
C HIS A 173 -4.31 -16.25 15.68
N LYS A 174 -5.58 -15.83 15.61
CA LYS A 174 -6.71 -16.74 15.31
C LYS A 174 -6.58 -17.40 13.93
N LEU A 175 -5.94 -16.76 12.99
CA LEU A 175 -5.66 -17.28 11.64
C LEU A 175 -4.41 -18.15 11.56
N GLY A 176 -3.63 -18.27 12.67
CA GLY A 176 -2.39 -19.04 12.72
C GLY A 176 -1.19 -18.27 12.17
N PHE A 177 -1.16 -16.96 12.37
CA PHE A 177 -0.07 -16.08 11.96
C PHE A 177 0.66 -15.52 13.18
N ASP A 178 1.97 -15.36 13.04
CA ASP A 178 2.77 -14.48 13.85
C ASP A 178 2.93 -13.14 13.11
N ILE A 179 3.18 -12.04 13.85
CA ILE A 179 3.28 -10.70 13.30
C ILE A 179 4.44 -9.91 13.88
N ILE A 180 4.96 -8.97 13.08
CA ILE A 180 5.81 -7.88 13.53
C ILE A 180 5.19 -6.56 13.07
N PHE A 181 5.15 -5.58 13.97
CA PHE A 181 4.74 -4.22 13.70
C PHE A 181 5.88 -3.25 14.05
N LYS A 182 6.16 -2.31 13.15
CA LYS A 182 7.09 -1.19 13.41
C LYS A 182 6.45 0.11 12.90
N ARG A 183 6.72 1.20 13.61
CA ARG A 183 6.37 2.56 13.19
C ARG A 183 7.48 3.52 13.54
N HIS A 184 7.55 4.64 12.84
CA HIS A 184 8.32 5.78 13.33
C HIS A 184 7.65 6.32 14.60
N GLU A 185 8.43 6.74 15.60
CA GLU A 185 7.87 7.20 16.89
C GLU A 185 6.93 8.41 16.75
N GLY A 186 7.21 9.28 15.77
CA GLY A 186 6.37 10.45 15.45
C GLY A 186 5.17 10.15 14.54
N LYS A 187 4.77 8.89 14.30
CA LYS A 187 3.57 8.52 13.54
C LYS A 187 2.60 7.71 14.38
N THR A 188 1.30 7.88 14.12
CA THR A 188 0.22 7.10 14.77
C THR A 188 0.02 5.73 14.12
N HIS A 189 0.52 5.53 12.90
CA HIS A 189 0.41 4.32 12.10
C HIS A 189 1.80 3.81 11.66
N GLY A 190 1.85 2.58 11.18
CA GLY A 190 3.10 1.95 10.77
C GLY A 190 2.92 0.80 9.80
N LEU A 191 3.95 -0.02 9.73
CA LEU A 191 4.04 -1.20 8.88
C LEU A 191 3.88 -2.47 9.70
N LEU A 192 3.12 -3.44 9.19
CA LEU A 192 2.97 -4.74 9.78
C LEU A 192 3.32 -5.81 8.73
N VAL A 193 4.11 -6.81 9.14
CA VAL A 193 4.28 -8.05 8.37
C VAL A 193 3.75 -9.21 9.20
N ALA A 194 2.90 -10.02 8.57
CA ALA A 194 2.34 -11.23 9.17
C ALA A 194 2.72 -12.45 8.32
N TRP A 195 2.96 -13.58 8.95
CA TRP A 195 3.32 -14.84 8.27
C TRP A 195 2.66 -16.05 8.91
N ASN A 196 2.31 -17.03 8.09
CA ASN A 196 1.75 -18.30 8.52
C ASN A 196 2.80 -19.07 9.35
N ASN A 197 2.56 -19.20 10.66
CA ASN A 197 3.53 -19.79 11.60
C ASN A 197 3.70 -21.31 11.45
N LYS A 198 2.88 -21.97 10.64
CA LYS A 198 3.08 -23.37 10.26
C LYS A 198 4.09 -23.55 9.14
N LYS A 199 4.24 -22.53 8.28
CA LYS A 199 5.15 -22.55 7.13
C LYS A 199 6.48 -21.84 7.41
N PHE A 200 6.47 -20.84 8.29
CA PHE A 200 7.59 -19.95 8.51
C PHE A 200 7.93 -19.78 9.98
N GLU A 201 9.19 -19.46 10.23
CA GLU A 201 9.72 -19.05 11.53
C GLU A 201 10.57 -17.79 11.34
N LEU A 202 10.37 -16.82 12.24
CA LEU A 202 11.15 -15.58 12.21
C LEU A 202 12.61 -15.87 12.55
N ASP A 203 13.51 -15.35 11.74
CA ASP A 203 14.93 -15.38 11.99
C ASP A 203 15.44 -14.03 12.53
N ASN A 204 15.14 -12.94 11.80
CA ASN A 204 15.56 -11.60 12.17
C ASN A 204 14.63 -10.53 11.61
N ASP A 205 14.69 -9.31 12.19
CA ASP A 205 14.01 -8.13 11.67
C ASP A 205 14.92 -6.90 11.67
N TRP A 206 14.69 -6.00 10.72
CA TRP A 206 15.37 -4.71 10.59
C TRP A 206 14.34 -3.62 10.32
N MET A 207 14.51 -2.49 10.97
CA MET A 207 13.78 -1.26 10.68
C MET A 207 14.74 -0.23 10.09
N LEU A 208 14.39 0.33 8.94
CA LEU A 208 15.10 1.45 8.34
C LEU A 208 14.30 2.72 8.57
N ASP A 209 14.87 3.67 9.30
CA ASP A 209 14.35 5.03 9.37
C ASP A 209 14.96 5.84 8.22
N TYR A 210 14.15 6.13 7.23
CA TYR A 210 14.63 6.79 6.00
C TYR A 210 15.15 8.21 6.23
N ASP A 211 14.66 8.91 7.24
CA ASP A 211 15.07 10.30 7.50
C ASP A 211 16.46 10.36 8.14
N ASN A 212 16.85 9.32 8.87
CA ASN A 212 18.11 9.27 9.62
C ASN A 212 19.26 8.54 8.90
N ILE A 213 19.00 7.96 7.71
CA ILE A 213 20.00 7.22 6.95
C ILE A 213 20.44 8.05 5.73
N LEU A 214 21.75 8.17 5.53
CA LEU A 214 22.34 8.80 4.36
C LEU A 214 22.42 7.80 3.19
N ALA A 215 21.88 8.14 2.03
CA ALA A 215 22.07 7.33 0.85
C ALA A 215 23.52 7.48 0.36
N GLY A 216 24.21 6.34 0.20
CA GLY A 216 25.64 6.30 -0.14
C GLY A 216 26.52 7.05 0.85
N ASN A 217 26.12 7.21 2.11
CA ASN A 217 26.79 7.96 3.17
C ASN A 217 26.92 9.48 2.90
N VAL A 218 26.21 10.03 1.93
CA VAL A 218 26.36 11.44 1.51
C VAL A 218 25.05 12.18 1.26
N ILE A 219 23.96 11.50 0.86
CA ILE A 219 22.70 12.15 0.52
C ILE A 219 21.71 12.01 1.69
N SER A 220 21.46 13.11 2.37
CA SER A 220 20.47 13.22 3.44
C SER A 220 19.04 13.34 2.89
N ALA A 221 18.05 13.13 3.76
CA ALA A 221 16.67 13.47 3.48
C ALA A 221 16.51 14.99 3.25
N ARG A 222 15.67 15.36 2.30
CA ARG A 222 15.35 16.77 1.96
C ARG A 222 14.20 17.31 2.79
N THR A 223 13.43 16.41 3.39
CA THR A 223 12.34 16.72 4.31
C THR A 223 12.14 15.56 5.26
N ARG A 224 11.55 15.82 6.42
CA ARG A 224 11.16 14.76 7.36
C ARG A 224 9.89 14.09 6.86
N THR A 225 10.01 12.82 6.53
CA THR A 225 8.91 12.01 6.02
C THR A 225 8.31 11.12 7.10
N LYS A 226 9.10 10.81 8.13
CA LYS A 226 8.79 9.83 9.17
C LYS A 226 8.42 8.46 8.58
N ASN A 227 8.91 8.15 7.38
CA ASN A 227 8.68 6.88 6.70
C ASN A 227 9.79 5.89 7.05
N ILE A 228 9.40 4.61 7.09
CA ILE A 228 10.29 3.50 7.42
C ILE A 228 10.16 2.38 6.39
N ALA A 229 11.15 1.47 6.36
CA ALA A 229 10.95 0.12 5.88
C ALA A 229 11.04 -0.88 7.04
N LEU A 230 10.25 -1.94 6.97
CA LEU A 230 10.32 -3.12 7.82
C LEU A 230 10.78 -4.29 6.97
N ILE A 231 11.95 -4.86 7.30
CA ILE A 231 12.51 -6.02 6.61
C ILE A 231 12.56 -7.17 7.61
N ILE A 232 12.12 -8.34 7.20
CA ILE A 232 12.21 -9.56 8.02
C ILE A 232 12.83 -10.68 7.21
N SER A 233 13.49 -11.61 7.88
CA SER A 233 13.91 -12.89 7.33
C SER A 233 13.17 -14.03 8.01
N LEU A 234 12.66 -14.95 7.20
CA LEU A 234 11.83 -16.07 7.64
C LEU A 234 12.44 -17.39 7.15
N TYR A 235 12.70 -18.32 8.07
CA TYR A 235 13.02 -19.70 7.72
C TYR A 235 11.77 -20.45 7.24
N PHE A 236 11.95 -21.39 6.32
CA PHE A 236 10.91 -22.35 5.96
C PHE A 236 10.88 -23.50 6.98
N LYS A 237 9.68 -23.84 7.46
CA LYS A 237 9.45 -25.00 8.32
C LYS A 237 9.15 -26.25 7.47
N GLY A 238 9.61 -27.40 7.94
CA GLY A 238 9.28 -28.69 7.32
C GLY A 238 10.04 -29.02 6.05
N ILE A 239 11.08 -28.26 5.72
CA ILE A 239 12.00 -28.54 4.62
C ILE A 239 13.27 -29.16 5.22
N THR A 240 13.76 -30.25 4.60
CA THR A 240 15.04 -30.88 4.98
C THR A 240 16.15 -29.84 4.82
N ASP A 241 16.96 -29.65 5.85
CA ASP A 241 17.98 -28.59 5.90
C ASP A 241 17.40 -27.15 5.88
N SER A 242 16.36 -26.93 6.69
CA SER A 242 15.66 -25.65 6.82
C SER A 242 16.55 -24.50 7.32
N SER A 243 17.67 -24.80 7.97
CA SER A 243 18.59 -23.77 8.51
C SER A 243 19.29 -22.92 7.44
N SER A 244 19.32 -23.39 6.20
CA SER A 244 19.95 -22.70 5.07
C SER A 244 18.93 -22.09 4.07
N ARG A 245 17.63 -22.14 4.33
CA ARG A 245 16.59 -21.80 3.37
C ARG A 245 15.51 -20.92 3.95
N GLY A 246 15.21 -19.84 3.25
CA GLY A 246 14.21 -18.91 3.71
C GLY A 246 13.85 -17.83 2.67
N ILE A 247 13.13 -16.85 3.17
CA ILE A 247 12.67 -15.71 2.40
C ILE A 247 12.95 -14.41 3.16
N ILE A 248 13.43 -13.40 2.47
CA ILE A 248 13.56 -12.03 2.95
C ILE A 248 12.34 -11.26 2.45
N VAL A 249 11.62 -10.62 3.36
CA VAL A 249 10.41 -9.84 3.05
C VAL A 249 10.61 -8.42 3.53
N ALA A 250 10.62 -7.48 2.62
CA ALA A 250 10.66 -6.05 2.91
C ALA A 250 9.29 -5.43 2.65
N ASN A 251 8.76 -4.73 3.65
CA ASN A 251 7.54 -3.93 3.59
C ASN A 251 7.91 -2.46 3.67
N THR A 252 7.37 -1.62 2.78
CA THR A 252 7.59 -0.18 2.79
C THR A 252 6.32 0.60 2.48
N HIS A 253 6.26 1.83 2.96
CA HIS A 253 5.32 2.84 2.52
C HIS A 253 6.13 4.10 2.23
N LEU A 254 6.30 4.44 0.95
CA LEU A 254 7.14 5.55 0.53
C LEU A 254 6.41 6.89 0.68
N PHE A 255 7.17 7.97 0.58
CA PHE A 255 6.65 9.32 0.78
C PHE A 255 5.52 9.70 -0.19
N TRP A 256 4.36 10.05 0.33
CA TRP A 256 3.12 10.26 -0.45
C TRP A 256 3.08 11.55 -1.26
N HIS A 257 3.81 12.61 -0.84
CA HIS A 257 3.65 13.95 -1.41
C HIS A 257 3.89 13.97 -2.92
N PRO A 258 3.06 14.65 -3.75
CA PRO A 258 3.23 14.69 -5.21
C PRO A 258 4.63 15.17 -5.65
N PHE A 259 5.17 16.20 -4.98
CA PHE A 259 6.54 16.68 -5.21
C PHE A 259 7.62 15.83 -4.50
N GLY A 260 7.28 14.68 -3.93
CA GLY A 260 8.18 13.81 -3.18
C GLY A 260 9.02 12.85 -4.03
N VAL A 261 9.09 13.01 -5.34
CA VAL A 261 9.74 12.05 -6.26
C VAL A 261 11.19 11.81 -5.91
N PHE A 262 11.97 12.84 -5.56
CA PHE A 262 13.36 12.68 -5.13
C PHE A 262 13.48 11.87 -3.84
N GLU A 263 12.61 12.13 -2.85
CA GLU A 263 12.62 11.37 -1.60
C GLU A 263 12.21 9.91 -1.83
N ARG A 264 11.18 9.64 -2.62
CA ARG A 264 10.82 8.28 -3.01
C ARG A 264 11.96 7.55 -3.71
N LEU A 265 12.67 8.25 -4.60
CA LEU A 265 13.85 7.70 -5.27
C LEU A 265 14.96 7.36 -4.26
N ARG A 266 15.24 8.24 -3.30
CA ARG A 266 16.20 8.04 -2.23
C ARG A 266 15.80 6.87 -1.30
N GLN A 267 14.55 6.82 -0.87
CA GLN A 267 13.99 5.76 -0.04
C GLN A 267 14.06 4.39 -0.74
N SER A 268 13.76 4.36 -2.04
CA SER A 268 13.91 3.15 -2.87
C SER A 268 15.36 2.65 -2.93
N TYR A 269 16.34 3.56 -3.03
CA TYR A 269 17.73 3.19 -2.96
C TYR A 269 18.09 2.56 -1.61
N LEU A 270 17.68 3.18 -0.51
CA LEU A 270 18.01 2.71 0.84
C LEU A 270 17.46 1.32 1.14
N VAL A 271 16.24 1.04 0.76
CA VAL A 271 15.65 -0.30 0.99
C VAL A 271 16.32 -1.36 0.10
N LEU A 272 16.63 -1.05 -1.16
CA LEU A 272 17.32 -1.97 -2.06
C LEU A 272 18.77 -2.22 -1.58
N GLN A 273 19.47 -1.18 -1.16
CA GLN A 273 20.80 -1.30 -0.57
C GLN A 273 20.78 -2.23 0.64
N LYS A 274 19.81 -2.06 1.55
CA LYS A 274 19.69 -2.91 2.73
C LYS A 274 19.39 -4.36 2.39
N ILE A 275 18.51 -4.62 1.43
CA ILE A 275 18.24 -5.99 0.95
C ILE A 275 19.53 -6.59 0.36
N GLN A 276 20.30 -5.82 -0.43
CA GLN A 276 21.58 -6.26 -0.97
C GLN A 276 22.59 -6.60 0.13
N GLU A 277 22.72 -5.76 1.18
CA GLU A 277 23.56 -6.02 2.33
C GLU A 277 23.19 -7.33 3.05
N ILE A 278 21.88 -7.56 3.27
CA ILE A 278 21.39 -8.79 3.89
C ILE A 278 21.73 -9.98 3.01
N LYS A 279 21.46 -9.93 1.70
CA LYS A 279 21.76 -11.01 0.75
C LYS A 279 23.26 -11.33 0.62
N ALA A 280 24.13 -10.35 0.86
CA ALA A 280 25.58 -10.55 0.84
C ALA A 280 26.11 -11.33 2.05
N CYS A 281 25.34 -11.44 3.13
CA CYS A 281 25.68 -12.30 4.26
C CYS A 281 25.57 -13.77 3.87
N SER A 282 26.58 -14.57 4.17
CA SER A 282 26.63 -16.00 3.83
C SER A 282 25.43 -16.82 4.33
N LYS A 283 24.87 -16.43 5.47
CA LYS A 283 23.65 -17.02 6.05
C LYS A 283 22.45 -16.96 5.10
N TYR A 284 22.31 -15.86 4.35
CA TYR A 284 21.15 -15.63 3.48
C TYR A 284 21.44 -15.93 1.99
N ASN A 285 22.57 -16.58 1.72
CA ASN A 285 22.90 -16.95 0.35
C ASN A 285 21.86 -17.91 -0.23
N GLY A 286 21.36 -17.60 -1.42
CA GLY A 286 20.32 -18.38 -2.07
C GLY A 286 18.89 -18.14 -1.54
N TRP A 287 18.69 -17.28 -0.54
CA TRP A 287 17.36 -16.93 -0.08
C TRP A 287 16.62 -16.07 -1.10
N HIS A 288 15.34 -16.36 -1.26
CA HIS A 288 14.45 -15.52 -2.06
C HIS A 288 14.18 -14.18 -1.38
N SER A 289 14.01 -13.11 -2.14
CA SER A 289 13.80 -11.78 -1.57
C SER A 289 12.65 -11.07 -2.25
N LEU A 290 11.78 -10.47 -1.45
CA LEU A 290 10.60 -9.73 -1.88
C LEU A 290 10.63 -8.33 -1.29
N LEU A 291 10.22 -7.35 -2.07
CA LEU A 291 9.96 -5.98 -1.65
C LEU A 291 8.53 -5.63 -2.03
N MET A 292 7.71 -5.30 -1.05
CA MET A 292 6.29 -5.05 -1.22
C MET A 292 5.86 -3.80 -0.47
N GLY A 293 4.72 -3.24 -0.86
CA GLY A 293 4.14 -2.11 -0.16
C GLY A 293 3.43 -1.13 -1.06
N ASP A 294 3.16 0.02 -0.47
CA ASP A 294 2.69 1.22 -1.14
C ASP A 294 3.90 2.11 -1.46
N PHE A 295 4.19 2.27 -2.73
CA PHE A 295 5.34 3.04 -3.21
C PHE A 295 4.99 4.48 -3.55
N ASN A 296 3.71 4.85 -3.50
CA ASN A 296 3.24 6.19 -3.87
C ASN A 296 3.80 6.67 -5.22
N THR A 297 3.99 5.73 -6.16
CA THR A 297 4.57 5.97 -7.48
C THR A 297 3.89 5.11 -8.53
N GLU A 298 3.61 5.69 -9.68
CA GLU A 298 3.05 4.98 -10.82
C GLU A 298 4.14 4.26 -11.64
N PRO A 299 3.77 3.25 -12.46
CA PRO A 299 4.68 2.71 -13.47
C PRO A 299 5.21 3.85 -14.36
N GLU A 300 6.47 3.75 -14.83
CA GLU A 300 7.17 4.78 -15.62
C GLU A 300 7.68 5.99 -14.83
N GLU A 301 7.27 6.20 -13.58
CA GLU A 301 7.87 7.23 -12.74
C GLU A 301 9.28 6.85 -12.25
N PRO A 302 10.12 7.85 -11.91
CA PRO A 302 11.51 7.62 -11.52
C PRO A 302 11.72 6.56 -10.44
N PRO A 303 10.93 6.49 -9.32
CA PRO A 303 11.15 5.47 -8.29
C PRO A 303 10.86 4.05 -8.79
N TYR A 304 9.80 3.84 -9.59
CA TYR A 304 9.50 2.54 -10.19
C TYR A 304 10.64 2.10 -11.14
N LEU A 305 11.12 3.03 -12.00
CA LEU A 305 12.23 2.75 -12.90
C LEU A 305 13.53 2.45 -12.13
N ALA A 306 13.76 3.14 -11.03
CA ALA A 306 14.93 2.92 -10.18
C ALA A 306 14.94 1.57 -9.48
N ILE A 307 13.76 1.00 -9.22
CA ILE A 307 13.65 -0.37 -8.69
C ILE A 307 13.86 -1.38 -9.80
N THR A 308 13.28 -1.15 -11.00
CA THR A 308 13.12 -2.18 -12.04
C THR A 308 14.17 -2.14 -13.16
N LYS A 309 14.89 -1.04 -13.34
CA LYS A 309 15.83 -0.86 -14.46
C LYS A 309 17.29 -0.76 -13.97
N ARG A 310 18.17 -1.45 -14.67
CA ARG A 310 19.63 -1.28 -14.57
C ARG A 310 20.24 -1.25 -15.98
N PRO A 311 20.97 -0.25 -16.37
CA PRO A 311 21.18 1.00 -15.65
C PRO A 311 19.93 1.87 -15.59
N LEU A 312 19.79 2.64 -14.50
CA LEU A 312 18.79 3.71 -14.40
C LEU A 312 19.24 4.90 -15.26
N ILE A 313 18.40 5.32 -16.19
CA ILE A 313 18.68 6.46 -17.07
C ILE A 313 17.48 7.42 -16.99
N LEU A 314 17.72 8.59 -16.38
CA LEU A 314 16.71 9.66 -16.27
C LEU A 314 16.93 10.70 -17.37
N LYS A 315 15.94 10.84 -18.29
CA LYS A 315 15.97 11.81 -19.40
C LYS A 315 14.59 12.46 -19.59
N GLY A 316 14.55 13.64 -20.22
CA GLY A 316 13.32 14.34 -20.56
C GLY A 316 12.38 14.53 -19.35
N PRO A 317 11.07 14.29 -19.51
CA PRO A 317 10.09 14.48 -18.43
C PRO A 317 10.38 13.69 -17.17
N ILE A 318 10.90 12.47 -17.30
CA ILE A 318 11.28 11.60 -16.16
C ILE A 318 12.34 12.27 -15.28
N ARG A 319 13.34 12.91 -15.90
CA ARG A 319 14.36 13.67 -15.18
C ARG A 319 13.80 14.97 -14.61
N ALA A 320 12.96 15.66 -15.37
CA ALA A 320 12.32 16.90 -14.96
C ALA A 320 11.49 16.73 -13.67
N MET A 321 10.80 15.60 -13.48
CA MET A 321 10.06 15.28 -12.25
C MET A 321 10.99 15.28 -11.02
N VAL A 322 12.17 14.65 -11.12
CA VAL A 322 13.12 14.57 -10.01
C VAL A 322 13.72 15.93 -9.70
N GLU A 323 14.11 16.67 -10.73
CA GLU A 323 14.69 18.01 -10.59
C GLU A 323 13.65 19.01 -10.04
N CYS A 324 12.42 18.95 -10.50
CA CYS A 324 11.29 19.73 -9.98
C CYS A 324 11.02 19.44 -8.49
N SER A 325 11.07 18.17 -8.11
CA SER A 325 10.91 17.73 -6.73
C SER A 325 11.98 18.32 -5.79
N LEU A 326 13.20 18.51 -6.26
CA LEU A 326 14.27 19.14 -5.48
C LEU A 326 14.06 20.64 -5.27
N ALA A 327 13.47 21.33 -6.24
CA ALA A 327 13.20 22.76 -6.15
C ALA A 327 11.97 23.06 -5.25
N TYR A 328 11.13 22.06 -4.94
CA TYR A 328 9.97 22.25 -4.09
C TYR A 328 10.39 22.41 -2.61
N ARG A 329 9.80 23.43 -1.95
CA ARG A 329 10.06 23.73 -0.53
C ARG A 329 8.87 23.28 0.30
N TYR A 330 9.10 22.34 1.19
CA TYR A 330 8.10 21.87 2.14
C TYR A 330 7.85 22.89 3.24
N SER A 331 6.67 22.85 3.88
CA SER A 331 6.32 23.76 4.97
C SER A 331 7.27 23.62 6.15
N LYS A 332 7.47 24.71 6.92
CA LYS A 332 8.32 24.71 8.12
C LYS A 332 7.80 23.73 9.18
N LYS A 333 6.47 23.56 9.29
CA LYS A 333 5.86 22.57 10.19
C LYS A 333 6.34 21.16 9.92
N ARG A 334 6.45 20.78 8.64
CA ARG A 334 6.95 19.45 8.26
C ARG A 334 8.42 19.28 8.65
N ASN A 335 9.21 20.31 8.60
CA ASN A 335 10.63 20.25 8.97
C ASN A 335 10.89 20.24 10.48
N GLY A 336 9.83 20.27 11.31
CA GLY A 336 9.94 20.18 12.77
C GLY A 336 10.31 21.50 13.46
N GLU A 337 10.10 22.63 12.78
CA GLU A 337 10.33 23.97 13.35
C GLU A 337 9.14 24.51 14.14
N GLU A 338 7.98 23.84 14.08
CA GLU A 338 6.78 24.16 14.86
C GLU A 338 6.11 22.87 15.37
N SER A 339 5.43 22.95 16.54
CA SER A 339 4.95 21.85 17.38
C SER A 339 4.06 20.81 16.68
N ASP A 340 4.28 19.57 17.12
CA ASP A 340 3.68 18.31 16.71
C ASP A 340 2.15 18.30 16.70
N GLN A 341 1.55 18.40 15.52
CA GLN A 341 0.33 17.67 15.20
C GLN A 341 0.57 16.97 13.85
N ASP A 342 0.51 15.64 13.87
CA ASP A 342 0.65 14.78 12.68
C ASP A 342 -0.47 15.04 11.67
N ASN A 343 -0.36 16.13 10.95
CA ASN A 343 -1.22 16.45 9.82
C ASN A 343 -0.36 16.29 8.55
N GLU A 344 -0.27 15.08 8.03
CA GLU A 344 0.36 14.81 6.71
C GLU A 344 -0.24 15.68 5.59
N GLU A 345 -1.42 16.27 5.83
CA GLU A 345 -2.23 17.01 4.86
C GLU A 345 -2.18 18.53 4.97
N CYS A 346 -1.48 19.10 5.96
CA CYS A 346 -1.37 20.57 6.05
C CYS A 346 -0.70 21.19 4.83
N ASP A 347 0.07 20.42 4.07
CA ASP A 347 0.73 20.90 2.84
C ASP A 347 -0.22 21.09 1.65
N GLU A 348 -1.40 20.44 1.60
CA GLU A 348 -2.39 20.70 0.54
C GLU A 348 -3.15 22.02 0.74
N LYS A 349 -3.41 22.42 2.00
CA LYS A 349 -4.08 23.70 2.28
C LYS A 349 -3.13 24.89 2.22
N SER A 350 -1.83 24.70 2.39
CA SER A 350 -0.81 25.75 2.22
C SER A 350 -0.55 26.12 0.74
N ARG A 351 -1.23 25.48 -0.21
CA ARG A 351 -1.29 25.97 -1.62
C ARG A 351 -1.81 27.41 -1.75
N GLY A 352 -2.41 27.97 -0.71
CA GLY A 352 -2.94 29.34 -0.71
C GLY A 352 -2.02 30.42 -0.16
N GLU A 353 -0.94 30.09 0.54
CA GLU A 353 -0.01 31.08 1.07
C GLU A 353 1.22 31.24 0.16
N GLY A 354 1.04 32.01 -0.84
CA GLY A 354 1.88 32.84 -1.65
C GLY A 354 3.40 32.67 -1.63
N HIS A 355 3.93 31.60 -2.24
CA HIS A 355 5.26 31.66 -2.84
C HIS A 355 5.08 31.47 -4.35
N SER A 356 5.00 32.57 -5.09
CA SER A 356 4.87 32.62 -6.56
C SER A 356 6.00 31.88 -7.29
N ASP A 357 7.07 31.53 -6.57
CA ASP A 357 8.29 30.94 -7.10
C ASP A 357 8.39 29.41 -6.94
N GLN A 358 7.35 28.76 -6.39
CA GLN A 358 7.37 27.30 -6.23
C GLN A 358 6.80 26.57 -7.45
N PRO A 359 7.33 25.38 -7.79
CA PRO A 359 6.73 24.53 -8.80
C PRO A 359 5.26 24.23 -8.49
N GLN A 360 4.38 24.33 -9.50
CA GLN A 360 2.95 24.07 -9.38
C GLN A 360 2.54 22.72 -10.00
N ASN A 361 3.35 22.18 -10.91
CA ASN A 361 3.12 20.90 -11.55
C ASN A 361 4.20 19.90 -11.10
N PRO A 362 3.85 18.80 -10.38
CA PRO A 362 4.81 17.78 -9.97
C PRO A 362 5.33 16.91 -11.12
N LYS A 363 4.63 16.91 -12.26
CA LYS A 363 4.99 16.12 -13.46
C LYS A 363 5.21 17.05 -14.68
N PRO A 364 6.22 17.94 -14.65
CA PRO A 364 6.48 18.85 -15.76
C PRO A 364 7.15 18.11 -16.93
N GLU A 365 6.89 18.55 -18.16
CA GLU A 365 7.57 18.03 -19.35
C GLU A 365 9.05 18.42 -19.38
N SER A 366 9.39 19.58 -18.81
CA SER A 366 10.75 20.07 -18.69
C SER A 366 10.92 20.90 -17.42
N PHE A 367 12.14 20.95 -16.89
CA PHE A 367 12.48 21.75 -15.72
C PHE A 367 13.91 22.28 -15.81
N THR A 368 14.10 23.51 -15.37
CA THR A 368 15.44 24.13 -15.32
C THR A 368 15.98 24.08 -13.89
N ALA A 369 16.69 23.01 -13.57
CA ALA A 369 17.33 22.84 -12.26
C ALA A 369 18.65 23.60 -12.18
N THR A 370 19.05 23.96 -10.96
CA THR A 370 20.38 24.50 -10.64
C THR A 370 21.47 23.46 -10.93
N LYS A 371 22.72 23.91 -10.90
CA LYS A 371 23.87 23.04 -11.11
C LYS A 371 24.01 22.02 -9.96
N GLU A 372 23.73 22.46 -8.75
CA GLU A 372 23.76 21.67 -7.53
C GLU A 372 22.67 20.60 -7.52
N GLU A 373 21.43 20.94 -7.90
CA GLU A 373 20.33 19.98 -8.03
C GLU A 373 20.63 18.91 -9.08
N LYS A 374 21.15 19.32 -10.26
CA LYS A 374 21.59 18.37 -11.29
C LYS A 374 22.68 17.43 -10.81
N ALA A 375 23.65 17.94 -10.03
CA ALA A 375 24.73 17.14 -9.46
C ALA A 375 24.16 16.11 -8.46
N LEU A 376 23.22 16.52 -7.60
CA LEU A 376 22.58 15.65 -6.62
C LEU A 376 21.76 14.54 -7.29
N VAL A 377 20.98 14.85 -8.33
CA VAL A 377 20.27 13.84 -9.13
C VAL A 377 21.25 12.85 -9.76
N ASN A 378 22.34 13.33 -10.37
CA ASN A 378 23.35 12.46 -10.97
C ASN A 378 24.00 11.53 -9.94
N GLN A 379 24.29 12.05 -8.74
CA GLN A 379 24.84 11.26 -7.63
C GLN A 379 23.88 10.16 -7.19
N LEU A 380 22.58 10.45 -7.00
CA LEU A 380 21.59 9.45 -6.62
C LEU A 380 21.39 8.39 -7.72
N VAL A 381 21.38 8.79 -8.99
CA VAL A 381 21.37 7.87 -10.15
C VAL A 381 22.59 6.96 -10.15
N ALA A 382 23.80 7.50 -9.88
CA ALA A 382 25.01 6.72 -9.79
C ALA A 382 24.95 5.69 -8.65
N LEU A 383 24.40 6.08 -7.48
CA LEU A 383 24.16 5.16 -6.37
C LEU A 383 23.22 4.02 -6.76
N HIS A 384 22.09 4.30 -7.42
CA HIS A 384 21.21 3.25 -7.93
C HIS A 384 21.94 2.32 -8.90
N ASN A 385 22.77 2.86 -9.78
CA ASN A 385 23.51 2.08 -10.78
C ASN A 385 24.68 1.26 -10.18
N SER A 386 25.08 1.54 -8.94
CA SER A 386 26.06 0.73 -8.21
C SER A 386 25.45 -0.47 -7.49
N LEU A 387 24.12 -0.56 -7.41
CA LEU A 387 23.46 -1.70 -6.81
C LEU A 387 23.57 -2.93 -7.73
N HIS A 388 23.85 -4.09 -7.12
CA HIS A 388 23.87 -5.40 -7.79
C HIS A 388 22.56 -6.16 -7.66
N VAL A 389 21.47 -5.45 -7.30
CA VAL A 389 20.12 -5.98 -7.20
C VAL A 389 19.14 -5.09 -7.95
N LYS A 390 18.07 -5.69 -8.45
CA LYS A 390 16.94 -4.98 -9.04
C LYS A 390 15.64 -5.70 -8.71
N GLY A 391 14.52 -4.99 -8.79
CA GLY A 391 13.19 -5.55 -8.63
C GLY A 391 12.58 -5.98 -9.96
N VAL A 392 11.89 -7.11 -9.96
CA VAL A 392 10.99 -7.53 -11.03
C VAL A 392 9.58 -7.53 -10.47
N SER A 393 8.69 -6.71 -11.00
CA SER A 393 7.30 -6.73 -10.56
C SER A 393 6.65 -8.05 -10.94
N LEU A 394 6.13 -8.76 -9.94
CA LEU A 394 5.48 -10.05 -10.18
C LEU A 394 4.21 -9.89 -11.01
N TYR A 395 3.44 -8.82 -10.79
CA TYR A 395 2.31 -8.51 -11.65
C TYR A 395 2.77 -8.08 -13.05
N GLY A 396 3.70 -7.14 -13.13
CA GLY A 396 4.20 -6.62 -14.41
C GLY A 396 4.75 -7.68 -15.37
N ILE A 397 5.35 -8.76 -14.85
CA ILE A 397 5.96 -9.79 -15.72
C ILE A 397 4.98 -10.82 -16.24
N GLY A 398 3.87 -11.09 -15.52
CA GLY A 398 3.02 -12.23 -15.86
C GLY A 398 1.52 -11.98 -15.90
N TYR A 399 1.02 -10.88 -15.33
CA TYR A 399 -0.41 -10.62 -15.18
C TYR A 399 -1.15 -10.51 -16.54
N GLY A 400 -0.51 -9.93 -17.54
CA GLY A 400 -1.06 -9.84 -18.89
C GLY A 400 -1.33 -11.19 -19.56
N LYS A 401 -0.82 -12.33 -19.03
CA LYS A 401 -1.16 -13.66 -19.53
C LYS A 401 -2.53 -14.15 -19.06
N VAL A 402 -3.04 -13.60 -17.96
CA VAL A 402 -4.29 -14.04 -17.33
C VAL A 402 -5.38 -12.96 -17.33
N HIS A 403 -5.00 -11.69 -17.50
CA HIS A 403 -5.92 -10.57 -17.58
C HIS A 403 -5.38 -9.48 -18.52
N PRO A 404 -5.29 -9.77 -19.84
CA PRO A 404 -4.67 -8.87 -20.81
C PRO A 404 -5.39 -7.52 -20.93
N GLU A 405 -6.71 -7.48 -20.74
CA GLU A 405 -7.53 -6.26 -20.77
C GLU A 405 -7.23 -5.29 -19.64
N ASN A 406 -6.60 -5.75 -18.55
CA ASN A 406 -6.15 -4.92 -17.43
C ASN A 406 -4.63 -4.96 -17.23
N ALA A 407 -3.87 -5.26 -18.25
CA ALA A 407 -2.41 -5.22 -18.24
C ALA A 407 -1.95 -4.00 -19.04
N ASN A 408 -1.91 -2.84 -18.38
CA ASN A 408 -1.71 -1.56 -19.03
C ASN A 408 -0.24 -1.23 -19.29
N GLY A 409 -0.02 -0.46 -20.35
CA GLY A 409 1.25 0.16 -20.68
C GLY A 409 2.37 -0.82 -21.05
N SER A 410 3.57 -0.27 -21.17
CA SER A 410 4.80 -1.00 -21.51
C SER A 410 5.25 -1.97 -20.42
N HIS A 411 4.76 -1.79 -19.18
CA HIS A 411 5.17 -2.56 -18.00
C HIS A 411 4.30 -3.79 -17.75
N GLY A 412 3.08 -3.88 -18.34
CA GLY A 412 2.14 -4.99 -18.14
C GLY A 412 1.57 -5.07 -16.72
N GLU A 413 1.57 -3.96 -16.02
CA GLU A 413 0.99 -3.81 -14.69
C GLU A 413 -0.54 -3.66 -14.76
N PRO A 414 -1.29 -3.99 -13.68
CA PRO A 414 -2.71 -3.63 -13.58
C PRO A 414 -2.92 -2.12 -13.65
N GLY A 415 -4.11 -1.71 -14.04
CA GLY A 415 -4.43 -0.30 -14.24
C GLY A 415 -4.49 0.51 -12.95
N LEU A 416 -4.81 -0.13 -11.82
CA LEU A 416 -4.98 0.56 -10.53
C LEU A 416 -4.80 -0.39 -9.35
N SER A 417 -4.43 0.18 -8.21
CA SER A 417 -4.51 -0.40 -6.87
C SER A 417 -5.06 0.59 -5.83
N ASN A 418 -5.19 1.86 -6.19
CA ASN A 418 -5.81 2.90 -5.37
C ASN A 418 -6.99 3.54 -6.12
N TRP A 419 -8.08 3.80 -5.40
CA TRP A 419 -9.29 4.48 -5.89
C TRP A 419 -9.73 5.52 -4.87
N ALA A 420 -8.96 6.61 -4.76
CA ALA A 420 -9.25 7.75 -3.90
C ALA A 420 -10.26 8.71 -4.54
N ASN A 421 -10.71 9.73 -3.81
CA ASN A 421 -11.78 10.64 -4.20
C ASN A 421 -11.65 11.24 -5.61
N THR A 422 -10.48 11.79 -5.93
CA THR A 422 -10.24 12.49 -7.19
C THR A 422 -9.14 11.86 -8.03
N TRP A 423 -8.58 10.76 -7.55
CA TRP A 423 -7.42 10.13 -8.14
C TRP A 423 -7.53 8.60 -8.10
N CYS A 424 -7.06 7.96 -9.14
CA CYS A 424 -6.89 6.51 -9.19
C CYS A 424 -5.63 6.15 -9.98
N GLY A 425 -4.97 5.08 -9.58
CA GLY A 425 -3.76 4.60 -10.23
C GLY A 425 -3.15 3.41 -9.51
N LEU A 426 -2.04 2.94 -10.02
CA LEU A 426 -1.29 1.84 -9.41
C LEU A 426 -0.18 2.40 -8.53
N LEU A 427 -0.25 2.15 -7.22
CA LEU A 427 0.73 2.57 -6.23
C LEU A 427 1.37 1.41 -5.47
N ASP A 428 0.70 0.26 -5.44
CA ASP A 428 1.10 -0.91 -4.68
C ASP A 428 1.75 -1.95 -5.59
N TYR A 429 2.83 -2.56 -5.11
CA TYR A 429 3.59 -3.54 -5.89
C TYR A 429 4.10 -4.70 -5.03
N ILE A 430 4.35 -5.82 -5.70
CA ILE A 430 5.10 -6.96 -5.19
C ILE A 430 6.29 -7.18 -6.12
N PHE A 431 7.48 -6.76 -5.70
CA PHE A 431 8.72 -6.98 -6.43
C PHE A 431 9.45 -8.21 -5.91
N TYR A 432 9.90 -9.07 -6.81
CA TYR A 432 10.93 -10.05 -6.53
C TYR A 432 12.29 -9.39 -6.73
N ILE A 433 13.18 -9.49 -5.74
CA ILE A 433 14.50 -8.86 -5.81
C ILE A 433 15.54 -9.87 -6.26
N GLU A 434 15.96 -9.76 -7.50
CA GLU A 434 16.99 -10.59 -8.13
C GLU A 434 18.36 -9.92 -8.09
N GLY A 435 19.43 -10.74 -8.22
CA GLY A 435 20.76 -10.23 -8.49
C GLY A 435 20.84 -9.69 -9.93
N ASP A 436 21.49 -8.56 -10.09
CA ASP A 436 21.79 -8.01 -11.42
C ASP A 436 23.01 -8.71 -12.01
N HIS A 437 22.76 -9.86 -12.67
CA HIS A 437 23.80 -10.67 -13.29
C HIS A 437 24.20 -10.19 -14.70
N ASN A 438 23.50 -9.17 -15.24
CA ASN A 438 23.70 -8.70 -16.61
C ASN A 438 23.60 -7.19 -16.71
N GLN A 439 24.73 -6.54 -16.81
CA GLN A 439 24.86 -5.11 -17.20
C GLN A 439 24.55 -4.96 -18.71
N GLY A 440 23.29 -5.02 -19.08
CA GLY A 440 22.85 -4.78 -20.46
C GLY A 440 21.43 -4.25 -20.50
N THR A 441 21.16 -3.34 -21.44
CA THR A 441 19.82 -2.85 -21.78
C THR A 441 18.95 -4.04 -22.21
N ARG A 442 18.21 -4.64 -21.27
CA ARG A 442 17.29 -5.71 -21.59
C ARG A 442 15.93 -5.17 -21.90
N GLN A 443 15.42 -5.60 -23.04
CA GLN A 443 13.98 -5.73 -23.26
C GLN A 443 13.37 -6.47 -22.05
N LYS A 444 12.09 -6.22 -21.76
CA LYS A 444 11.33 -6.92 -20.72
C LYS A 444 11.63 -8.42 -20.76
N GLU A 445 12.23 -8.95 -19.71
CA GLU A 445 12.57 -10.37 -19.64
C GLU A 445 11.29 -11.22 -19.75
N PRO A 446 11.22 -12.23 -20.61
CA PRO A 446 10.05 -13.08 -20.68
C PRO A 446 9.89 -13.87 -19.38
N LEU A 447 8.64 -14.13 -18.99
CA LEU A 447 8.30 -14.83 -17.74
C LEU A 447 9.13 -16.13 -17.55
N ASN A 448 9.29 -16.93 -18.60
CA ASN A 448 10.02 -18.21 -18.50
C ASN A 448 11.50 -18.03 -18.16
N ALA A 449 12.12 -16.94 -18.66
CA ALA A 449 13.52 -16.65 -18.35
C ALA A 449 13.65 -16.16 -16.89
N PHE A 450 12.74 -15.31 -16.43
CA PHE A 450 12.67 -14.89 -15.04
C PHE A 450 12.50 -16.09 -14.09
N GLU A 451 11.55 -16.98 -14.39
CA GLU A 451 11.27 -18.16 -13.57
C GLU A 451 12.50 -19.10 -13.50
N GLY A 452 13.15 -19.33 -14.63
CA GLY A 452 14.35 -20.19 -14.70
C GLY A 452 15.57 -19.59 -14.00
N ASN A 453 15.78 -18.28 -14.16
CA ASN A 453 16.93 -17.59 -13.56
C ASN A 453 16.83 -17.47 -12.03
N ASN A 454 15.62 -17.42 -11.47
CA ASN A 454 15.39 -17.13 -10.06
C ASN A 454 14.92 -18.34 -9.25
N ASN A 455 14.81 -19.54 -9.84
CA ASN A 455 14.27 -20.73 -9.17
C ASN A 455 12.88 -20.43 -8.55
N VAL A 456 12.02 -19.75 -9.28
CA VAL A 456 10.67 -19.38 -8.88
C VAL A 456 9.70 -19.65 -10.00
N LYS A 457 8.47 -20.02 -9.68
CA LYS A 457 7.38 -20.16 -10.65
C LYS A 457 6.18 -19.37 -10.18
N ILE A 458 5.62 -18.53 -11.04
CA ILE A 458 4.40 -17.79 -10.73
C ILE A 458 3.20 -18.69 -11.02
N ILE A 459 2.38 -18.98 -10.02
CA ILE A 459 1.20 -19.85 -10.13
C ILE A 459 -0.03 -19.06 -10.57
N GLY A 460 -0.18 -17.83 -10.08
CA GLY A 460 -1.31 -16.98 -10.44
C GLY A 460 -1.44 -15.76 -9.54
N TYR A 461 -2.51 -15.01 -9.77
CA TYR A 461 -2.75 -13.70 -9.17
C TYR A 461 -4.18 -13.55 -8.68
N LEU A 462 -4.38 -12.79 -7.64
CA LEU A 462 -5.69 -12.24 -7.31
C LEU A 462 -6.03 -11.18 -8.37
N ARG A 463 -7.20 -11.31 -9.01
CA ARG A 463 -7.62 -10.39 -10.07
C ARG A 463 -7.72 -8.96 -9.55
N MET A 464 -7.15 -8.01 -10.28
CA MET A 464 -7.34 -6.58 -10.05
C MET A 464 -8.53 -6.10 -10.91
N PRO A 465 -9.40 -5.22 -10.39
CA PRO A 465 -10.49 -4.66 -11.18
C PRO A 465 -9.96 -3.75 -12.29
N CYS A 466 -10.68 -3.69 -13.40
CA CYS A 466 -10.47 -2.64 -14.39
C CYS A 466 -11.11 -1.32 -13.91
N ALA A 467 -10.61 -0.17 -14.39
CA ALA A 467 -11.19 1.11 -14.02
C ALA A 467 -12.70 1.22 -14.36
N GLN A 468 -13.12 0.56 -15.45
CA GLN A 468 -14.53 0.55 -15.89
C GLN A 468 -15.45 -0.28 -14.96
N GLU A 469 -14.88 -1.19 -14.16
CA GLU A 469 -15.62 -2.01 -13.19
C GLU A 469 -15.77 -1.31 -11.83
N MET A 470 -14.94 -0.29 -11.61
CA MET A 470 -14.99 0.47 -10.36
C MET A 470 -16.21 1.39 -10.35
N PRO A 471 -16.87 1.54 -9.19
CA PRO A 471 -17.96 2.50 -9.05
C PRO A 471 -17.47 3.93 -9.27
N LYS A 472 -18.40 4.84 -9.55
CA LYS A 472 -18.06 6.25 -9.78
C LYS A 472 -17.61 6.99 -8.50
N HIS A 473 -18.03 6.47 -7.34
CA HIS A 473 -17.62 7.01 -6.04
C HIS A 473 -16.27 6.42 -5.60
N SER A 474 -15.59 7.14 -4.73
CA SER A 474 -14.33 6.69 -4.13
C SER A 474 -14.52 5.55 -3.15
N GLN A 475 -13.43 4.85 -2.85
CA GLN A 475 -13.36 3.85 -1.78
C GLN A 475 -12.76 4.49 -0.50
N PRO A 476 -13.03 3.95 0.71
CA PRO A 476 -13.87 2.76 0.99
C PRO A 476 -15.37 3.02 0.90
N PHE A 477 -16.14 2.00 0.51
CA PHE A 477 -17.59 2.08 0.43
C PHE A 477 -18.26 0.82 1.02
N GLU A 478 -19.49 0.94 1.57
CA GLU A 478 -20.18 -0.17 2.24
C GLU A 478 -20.61 -1.23 1.22
N GLY A 479 -20.18 -2.47 1.45
CA GLY A 479 -20.44 -3.61 0.56
C GLY A 479 -19.41 -3.77 -0.57
N GLU A 480 -18.39 -2.92 -0.62
CA GLU A 480 -17.35 -2.92 -1.66
C GLU A 480 -15.97 -3.16 -1.06
N TYR A 481 -15.11 -2.14 -1.01
CA TYR A 481 -13.76 -2.26 -0.44
C TYR A 481 -13.66 -1.54 0.90
N ALA A 482 -12.76 -2.02 1.77
CA ALA A 482 -12.56 -1.48 3.11
C ALA A 482 -11.47 -0.40 3.20
N SER A 483 -10.74 -0.18 2.14
CA SER A 483 -9.68 0.80 1.97
C SER A 483 -9.86 1.50 0.63
N ASP A 484 -9.27 2.66 0.45
CA ASP A 484 -9.08 3.30 -0.85
C ASP A 484 -8.01 2.59 -1.69
N HIS A 485 -7.24 1.70 -1.08
CA HIS A 485 -6.41 0.73 -1.79
C HIS A 485 -7.09 -0.62 -1.94
N ILE A 486 -6.64 -1.37 -2.95
CA ILE A 486 -7.10 -2.72 -3.30
C ILE A 486 -5.92 -3.66 -3.16
N SER A 487 -6.03 -4.70 -2.32
CA SER A 487 -4.93 -5.61 -2.03
C SER A 487 -4.40 -6.31 -3.29
N LEU A 488 -3.07 -6.39 -3.44
CA LEU A 488 -2.44 -7.26 -4.44
C LEU A 488 -2.06 -8.59 -3.78
N MET A 489 -2.30 -9.70 -4.47
CA MET A 489 -1.84 -11.02 -4.03
C MET A 489 -1.42 -11.88 -5.22
N CYS A 490 -0.24 -12.48 -5.14
CA CYS A 490 0.18 -13.51 -6.06
C CYS A 490 0.55 -14.80 -5.32
N GLN A 491 0.47 -15.92 -6.00
CA GLN A 491 0.98 -17.20 -5.54
C GLN A 491 2.20 -17.57 -6.38
N ILE A 492 3.29 -17.87 -5.69
CA ILE A 492 4.54 -18.31 -6.30
C ILE A 492 4.94 -19.66 -5.72
N ARG A 493 5.64 -20.48 -6.50
CA ARG A 493 6.35 -21.67 -6.05
C ARG A 493 7.84 -21.35 -6.00
N LEU A 494 8.43 -21.53 -4.84
CA LEU A 494 9.85 -21.34 -4.57
C LEU A 494 10.53 -22.70 -4.61
N PHE A 495 11.65 -22.82 -5.34
CA PHE A 495 12.42 -24.04 -5.45
C PHE A 495 13.71 -23.91 -4.65
N PHE A 496 14.05 -24.99 -3.92
CA PHE A 496 15.22 -25.07 -3.07
C PHE A 496 16.12 -26.20 -3.54
N GLY A 497 17.40 -25.95 -3.70
CA GLY A 497 18.35 -26.95 -4.10
C GLY A 497 18.48 -27.08 -5.63
N GLY A 498 19.59 -26.69 -6.08
CA GLY A 498 20.14 -26.75 -7.40
C GLY A 498 21.53 -26.17 -7.34
N GLY A 499 22.40 -26.76 -6.54
CA GLY A 499 23.83 -26.57 -6.77
C GLY A 499 24.04 -26.95 -8.22
N LYS A 500 24.46 -25.99 -9.06
CA LYS A 500 25.01 -26.34 -10.37
C LYS A 500 26.06 -27.41 -10.09
N SER A 501 25.79 -28.66 -10.51
CA SER A 501 26.89 -29.60 -10.70
C SER A 501 27.87 -28.90 -11.63
N THR A 502 29.01 -28.58 -11.08
CA THR A 502 30.22 -28.08 -11.78
C THR A 502 30.56 -28.98 -12.95
#